data_97d6d997c8d34405f15e8467cac31ab4
#
_entry.id   97d6d997c8d34405f15e8467cac31ab4
#
_cell.length_a   1.000
_cell.length_b   1.000
_cell.length_c   1.000
_cell.angle_alpha   90.00
_cell.angle_beta   90.00
_cell.angle_gamma   90.00
#
_symmetry.space_group_name_H-M   'P 1'
#
loop_
_entity.id
_entity.type
_entity.pdbx_description
1 polymer ?
#
loop_
_entity_poly.entity_id
_entity_poly.type
_entity_poly.pdbx_seq_one_letter_code
_entity_poly.pdbx_strand_id
1 'polypeptide(L)'
;GRRRASIMVTGSHIPFDRNGYKLNTSAGELLKEHEAPVNEHVARIRAAVYNEPFERSRFDERGMLRSGHEPLPEASPEAAGAYKRRYLDFFRGEPLRGQRVIVYQHSAVGRDLLAEVLEALGAEAIPAGRSETFIPVDTENIGADLLEELQRLVSEIEAARGPVAAVVSTDGDSDRPLFVSVTAGRVRFHPGDLLGMVVAQELGADAVVVPVSCNDAIDRSPLAAVLEPKTRIGSPYVIAGMQQALAKGRKRVVGWEANGGFLTASAIERNGALLDALPTRDAFLPLLTVLEAAARAGAPPAALFDRLPRRFGRSALLREFPRERALRILERLTPQASDGSDLPGILDTLRLFFRAEDGFGEVERLDSTDGLRIRFSNGDIAHLRPSGNADEFRIYAVADTQERADAIAALGVREPDGILRRLEKELDV
;
A
#
# COMPACT_ATOMS: atom_id res chain seq x y z
N GLY A 1 7.41 23.95 21.17
CA GLY A 1 6.45 23.74 20.08
C GLY A 1 5.10 23.24 20.61
N ARG A 2 4.00 23.79 20.12
CA ARG A 2 2.66 23.30 20.49
C ARG A 2 2.45 21.94 19.82
N ARG A 3 2.15 20.90 20.60
CA ARG A 3 1.71 19.61 20.07
C ARG A 3 0.37 19.80 19.36
N ARG A 4 0.28 19.39 18.10
CA ARG A 4 -0.93 19.52 17.28
C ARG A 4 -1.34 18.14 16.78
N ALA A 5 -2.64 17.92 16.64
CA ALA A 5 -3.21 16.81 15.90
C ALA A 5 -3.53 17.29 14.47
N SER A 6 -3.68 16.35 13.53
CA SER A 6 -4.18 16.64 12.19
C SER A 6 -5.31 15.68 11.81
N ILE A 7 -6.22 16.20 11.01
CA ILE A 7 -7.29 15.42 10.37
C ILE A 7 -7.16 15.65 8.87
N MET A 8 -6.99 14.57 8.13
CA MET A 8 -7.00 14.58 6.68
C MET A 8 -8.31 13.97 6.19
N VAL A 9 -9.05 14.69 5.39
CA VAL A 9 -10.24 14.19 4.70
C VAL A 9 -9.78 13.64 3.35
N THR A 10 -9.95 12.36 3.12
CA THR A 10 -9.44 11.69 1.91
C THR A 10 -10.17 10.40 1.59
N GLY A 11 -10.36 10.15 0.30
CA GLY A 11 -10.73 8.85 -0.24
C GLY A 11 -9.52 8.06 -0.76
N SER A 12 -8.28 8.64 -0.75
CA SER A 12 -7.06 8.02 -1.29
C SER A 12 -7.25 7.64 -2.77
N HIS A 13 -7.58 6.39 -3.06
CA HIS A 13 -7.75 5.82 -4.40
C HIS A 13 -9.17 5.32 -4.68
N ILE A 14 -10.13 5.52 -3.75
CA ILE A 14 -11.53 5.11 -3.94
C ILE A 14 -12.31 6.17 -4.74
N PRO A 15 -13.51 5.84 -5.27
CA PRO A 15 -14.31 6.77 -6.05
C PRO A 15 -14.56 8.11 -5.36
N PHE A 16 -14.67 9.17 -6.15
CA PHE A 16 -14.81 10.56 -5.71
C PHE A 16 -15.99 10.82 -4.74
N ASP A 17 -17.05 10.05 -4.83
CA ASP A 17 -18.25 10.15 -3.98
C ASP A 17 -18.05 9.58 -2.57
N ARG A 18 -16.85 9.08 -2.26
CA ARG A 18 -16.52 8.46 -0.97
C ARG A 18 -15.31 9.13 -0.34
N ASN A 19 -15.43 9.42 0.96
CA ASN A 19 -14.35 9.97 1.76
C ASN A 19 -14.29 9.31 3.14
N GLY A 20 -13.12 9.41 3.76
CA GLY A 20 -12.87 9.03 5.15
C GLY A 20 -12.00 10.07 5.85
N TYR A 21 -11.57 9.74 7.04
CA TYR A 21 -10.70 10.59 7.84
C TYR A 21 -9.45 9.81 8.26
N LYS A 22 -8.28 10.39 8.01
CA LYS A 22 -7.03 9.94 8.62
C LYS A 22 -6.71 10.87 9.78
N LEU A 23 -6.56 10.30 10.97
CA LEU A 23 -6.29 11.04 12.20
C LEU A 23 -4.85 10.81 12.63
N ASN A 24 -4.15 11.91 12.90
CA ASN A 24 -2.80 11.87 13.43
C ASN A 24 -2.71 12.65 14.74
N THR A 25 -1.98 12.10 15.68
CA THR A 25 -1.53 12.79 16.90
C THR A 25 -0.17 13.42 16.65
N SER A 26 0.37 14.13 17.64
CA SER A 26 1.75 14.63 17.59
C SER A 26 2.82 13.51 17.59
N ALA A 27 2.42 12.26 17.80
CA ALA A 27 3.31 11.09 17.84
C ALA A 27 3.21 10.22 16.57
N GLY A 28 2.33 10.55 15.62
CA GLY A 28 2.07 9.78 14.41
C GLY A 28 0.61 9.40 14.24
N GLU A 29 0.32 8.41 13.40
CA GLU A 29 -1.04 7.96 13.12
C GLU A 29 -1.75 7.46 14.37
N LEU A 30 -3.09 7.64 14.40
CA LEU A 30 -3.93 7.11 15.47
C LEU A 30 -3.91 5.58 15.44
N LEU A 31 -3.54 4.95 16.55
CA LEU A 31 -3.50 3.50 16.66
C LEU A 31 -4.90 2.91 16.86
N LYS A 32 -5.06 1.63 16.51
CA LYS A 32 -6.35 0.91 16.60
C LYS A 32 -6.97 0.93 17.99
N GLU A 33 -6.18 0.90 19.04
CA GLU A 33 -6.64 0.98 20.43
C GLU A 33 -7.37 2.29 20.78
N HIS A 34 -7.11 3.35 20.01
CA HIS A 34 -7.73 4.67 20.20
C HIS A 34 -9.00 4.86 19.34
N GLU A 35 -9.32 3.96 18.41
CA GLU A 35 -10.47 4.12 17.52
C GLU A 35 -11.81 3.99 18.26
N ALA A 36 -11.95 3.04 19.20
CA ALA A 36 -13.21 2.79 19.89
C ALA A 36 -13.70 4.03 20.66
N PRO A 37 -12.89 4.69 21.51
CA PRO A 37 -13.30 5.93 22.19
C PRO A 37 -13.69 7.06 21.23
N VAL A 38 -12.97 7.20 20.10
CA VAL A 38 -13.30 8.20 19.07
C VAL A 38 -14.65 7.90 18.45
N ASN A 39 -14.91 6.64 18.05
CA ASN A 39 -16.16 6.21 17.43
C ASN A 39 -17.36 6.37 18.38
N GLU A 40 -17.21 6.04 19.67
CA GLU A 40 -18.24 6.26 20.68
C GLU A 40 -18.58 7.75 20.81
N HIS A 41 -17.58 8.61 20.81
CA HIS A 41 -17.77 10.06 20.88
C HIS A 41 -18.50 10.59 19.65
N VAL A 42 -18.08 10.16 18.45
CA VAL A 42 -18.75 10.49 17.17
C VAL A 42 -20.19 10.03 17.17
N ALA A 43 -20.47 8.78 17.62
CA ALA A 43 -21.82 8.24 17.69
C ALA A 43 -22.71 9.08 18.61
N ARG A 44 -22.21 9.47 19.78
CA ARG A 44 -22.93 10.35 20.74
C ARG A 44 -23.24 11.72 20.16
N ILE A 45 -22.26 12.36 19.52
CA ILE A 45 -22.46 13.70 18.91
C ILE A 45 -23.44 13.58 17.74
N ARG A 46 -23.31 12.54 16.90
CA ARG A 46 -24.22 12.30 15.79
C ARG A 46 -25.67 12.11 16.26
N ALA A 47 -25.87 11.30 17.31
CA ALA A 47 -27.20 11.12 17.90
C ALA A 47 -27.78 12.43 18.42
N ALA A 48 -26.98 13.27 19.09
CA ALA A 48 -27.43 14.57 19.58
C ALA A 48 -27.85 15.48 18.43
N VAL A 49 -27.03 15.58 17.38
CA VAL A 49 -27.29 16.42 16.19
C VAL A 49 -28.53 15.95 15.43
N TYR A 50 -28.71 14.63 15.26
CA TYR A 50 -29.85 14.07 14.49
C TYR A 50 -31.16 14.12 15.28
N ASN A 51 -31.12 14.22 16.61
CA ASN A 51 -32.31 14.39 17.43
C ASN A 51 -32.71 15.87 17.63
N GLU A 52 -31.94 16.82 17.12
CA GLU A 52 -32.34 18.22 17.12
C GLU A 52 -33.58 18.43 16.23
N PRO A 53 -34.61 19.22 16.65
CA PRO A 53 -35.69 19.62 15.77
C PRO A 53 -35.14 20.29 14.52
N PHE A 54 -35.73 19.99 13.35
CA PHE A 54 -35.24 20.49 12.06
C PHE A 54 -35.11 22.01 12.03
N GLU A 55 -36.02 22.74 12.69
CA GLU A 55 -36.01 24.21 12.77
C GLU A 55 -34.79 24.76 13.52
N ARG A 56 -34.20 23.96 14.40
CA ARG A 56 -32.99 24.30 15.18
C ARG A 56 -31.74 23.68 14.62
N SER A 57 -31.88 22.75 13.69
CA SER A 57 -30.75 22.08 13.06
C SER A 57 -29.87 23.08 12.31
N ARG A 58 -28.58 22.92 12.47
CA ARG A 58 -27.60 23.67 11.69
C ARG A 58 -27.50 23.21 10.23
N PHE A 59 -28.17 22.11 9.88
CA PHE A 59 -28.20 21.56 8.54
C PHE A 59 -29.53 21.84 7.84
N ASP A 60 -29.48 22.03 6.52
CA ASP A 60 -30.65 22.14 5.67
C ASP A 60 -31.22 20.75 5.30
N GLU A 61 -32.24 20.73 4.47
CA GLU A 61 -32.88 19.50 3.95
C GLU A 61 -31.98 18.60 3.13
N ARG A 62 -30.85 19.14 2.63
CA ARG A 62 -29.82 18.41 1.88
C ARG A 62 -28.67 17.97 2.76
N GLY A 63 -28.73 18.23 4.07
CA GLY A 63 -27.64 17.94 5.00
C GLY A 63 -26.46 18.91 4.91
N MET A 64 -26.60 20.06 4.24
CA MET A 64 -25.58 21.09 4.14
C MET A 64 -25.72 22.09 5.30
N LEU A 65 -24.59 22.66 5.73
CA LEU A 65 -24.61 23.72 6.75
C LEU A 65 -25.43 24.91 6.26
N ARG A 66 -26.46 25.33 7.03
CA ARG A 66 -27.30 26.52 6.72
C ARG A 66 -26.50 27.82 6.67
N SER A 67 -25.41 27.91 7.44
CA SER A 67 -24.47 29.03 7.43
C SER A 67 -23.53 29.03 6.22
N GLY A 68 -23.59 28.00 5.37
CA GLY A 68 -22.55 27.74 4.38
C GLY A 68 -21.27 27.20 5.03
N HIS A 69 -20.20 27.12 4.25
CA HIS A 69 -18.88 26.75 4.74
C HIS A 69 -18.01 27.98 4.97
N GLU A 70 -17.20 27.94 5.99
CA GLU A 70 -16.20 28.97 6.21
C GLU A 70 -15.08 28.85 5.19
N PRO A 71 -14.49 29.97 4.73
CA PRO A 71 -13.30 29.91 3.87
C PRO A 71 -12.17 29.15 4.56
N LEU A 72 -11.52 28.25 3.81
CA LEU A 72 -10.33 27.57 4.33
C LEU A 72 -9.20 28.60 4.51
N PRO A 73 -8.41 28.51 5.61
CA PRO A 73 -7.22 29.31 5.74
C PRO A 73 -6.21 28.95 4.64
N GLU A 74 -5.32 29.89 4.33
CA GLU A 74 -4.22 29.61 3.40
C GLU A 74 -3.39 28.40 3.90
N ALA A 75 -2.96 27.57 2.93
CA ALA A 75 -2.09 26.43 3.24
C ALA A 75 -0.75 26.93 3.81
N SER A 76 -0.30 26.36 4.93
CA SER A 76 0.98 26.71 5.50
C SER A 76 2.15 26.22 4.62
N PRO A 77 3.00 27.11 4.12
CA PRO A 77 4.18 26.71 3.33
C PRO A 77 5.25 26.01 4.19
N GLU A 78 5.20 26.17 5.51
CA GLU A 78 6.20 25.61 6.44
C GLU A 78 6.22 24.08 6.40
N ALA A 79 5.05 23.44 6.35
CA ALA A 79 4.94 21.98 6.34
C ALA A 79 5.52 21.39 5.04
N ALA A 80 5.14 21.92 3.89
CA ALA A 80 5.67 21.51 2.59
C ALA A 80 7.20 21.76 2.51
N GLY A 81 7.66 22.93 3.00
CA GLY A 81 9.08 23.25 3.06
C GLY A 81 9.87 22.32 3.99
N ALA A 82 9.32 21.94 5.13
CA ALA A 82 9.96 20.99 6.04
C ALA A 82 10.05 19.58 5.43
N TYR A 83 8.97 19.13 4.76
CA TYR A 83 8.94 17.85 4.08
C TYR A 83 9.95 17.79 2.91
N LYS A 84 10.05 18.88 2.11
CA LYS A 84 11.06 18.99 1.04
C LYS A 84 12.48 18.94 1.62
N ARG A 85 12.79 19.76 2.66
CA ARG A 85 14.12 19.76 3.29
C ARG A 85 14.52 18.40 3.84
N ARG A 86 13.58 17.61 4.39
CA ARG A 86 13.82 16.24 4.84
C ARG A 86 14.61 15.41 3.82
N TYR A 87 14.25 15.49 2.55
CA TYR A 87 14.93 14.74 1.49
C TYR A 87 16.19 15.41 0.99
N LEU A 88 16.16 16.74 0.83
CA LEU A 88 17.35 17.47 0.36
C LEU A 88 18.52 17.35 1.34
N ASP A 89 18.24 17.37 2.64
CA ASP A 89 19.24 17.21 3.70
C ASP A 89 19.74 15.77 3.80
N PHE A 90 18.91 14.79 3.48
CA PHE A 90 19.28 13.38 3.52
C PHE A 90 20.08 12.93 2.28
N PHE A 91 19.57 13.23 1.08
CA PHE A 91 20.22 12.80 -0.17
C PHE A 91 21.39 13.67 -0.56
N ARG A 92 21.42 14.92 -0.15
CA ARG A 92 22.49 15.92 -0.37
C ARG A 92 23.02 16.03 -1.80
N GLY A 93 23.31 17.24 -2.22
CA GLY A 93 23.83 17.51 -3.55
C GLY A 93 22.82 17.20 -4.65
N GLU A 94 23.31 16.72 -5.77
CA GLU A 94 22.51 16.41 -6.96
C GLU A 94 22.66 14.93 -7.36
N PRO A 95 22.24 13.99 -6.50
CA PRO A 95 22.45 12.56 -6.75
C PRO A 95 21.69 12.04 -7.98
N LEU A 96 20.69 12.78 -8.46
CA LEU A 96 19.89 12.43 -9.64
C LEU A 96 20.34 13.20 -10.91
N ARG A 97 21.48 13.88 -10.87
CA ARG A 97 22.00 14.60 -12.05
C ARG A 97 22.11 13.68 -13.25
N GLY A 98 21.53 14.10 -14.38
CA GLY A 98 21.50 13.33 -15.62
C GLY A 98 20.40 12.28 -15.70
N GLN A 99 19.60 12.11 -14.66
CA GLN A 99 18.40 11.27 -14.71
C GLN A 99 17.23 12.09 -15.26
N ARG A 100 16.51 11.54 -16.26
CA ARG A 100 15.24 12.08 -16.73
C ARG A 100 14.12 11.22 -16.19
N VAL A 101 13.17 11.86 -15.46
CA VAL A 101 12.10 11.19 -14.75
C VAL A 101 10.77 11.85 -15.10
N ILE A 102 9.82 11.07 -15.58
CA ILE A 102 8.44 11.54 -15.79
C ILE A 102 7.72 11.53 -14.47
N VAL A 103 7.11 12.66 -14.09
CA VAL A 103 6.19 12.75 -12.97
C VAL A 103 4.77 12.68 -13.54
N TYR A 104 4.15 11.50 -13.43
CA TYR A 104 2.75 11.32 -13.82
C TYR A 104 1.86 11.98 -12.77
N GLN A 105 1.35 13.16 -13.12
CA GLN A 105 0.73 14.05 -12.15
C GLN A 105 -0.70 13.64 -11.78
N HIS A 106 -1.48 13.10 -12.72
CA HIS A 106 -2.92 12.90 -12.63
C HIS A 106 -3.60 13.94 -11.71
N SER A 107 -4.35 13.53 -10.68
CA SER A 107 -4.96 14.42 -9.69
C SER A 107 -4.31 14.32 -8.30
N ALA A 108 -3.07 13.80 -8.21
CA ALA A 108 -2.38 13.63 -6.94
C ALA A 108 -2.08 14.99 -6.28
N VAL A 109 -2.29 15.09 -4.95
CA VAL A 109 -2.06 16.36 -4.22
C VAL A 109 -0.58 16.72 -4.09
N GLY A 110 0.30 15.72 -4.08
CA GLY A 110 1.76 15.91 -3.97
C GLY A 110 2.49 16.08 -5.29
N ARG A 111 1.78 16.09 -6.43
CA ARG A 111 2.34 16.07 -7.80
C ARG A 111 3.38 17.14 -8.09
N ASP A 112 3.11 18.38 -7.67
CA ASP A 112 4.01 19.50 -7.92
C ASP A 112 5.21 19.44 -6.94
N LEU A 113 4.99 19.10 -5.68
CA LEU A 113 6.05 18.94 -4.69
C LEU A 113 7.02 17.81 -5.06
N LEU A 114 6.52 16.70 -5.64
CA LEU A 114 7.36 15.60 -6.11
C LEU A 114 8.29 16.06 -7.24
N ALA A 115 7.77 16.80 -8.22
CA ALA A 115 8.57 17.38 -9.29
C ALA A 115 9.65 18.33 -8.73
N GLU A 116 9.28 19.24 -7.84
CA GLU A 116 10.21 20.17 -7.18
C GLU A 116 11.34 19.46 -6.40
N VAL A 117 11.02 18.37 -5.71
CA VAL A 117 12.04 17.61 -4.96
C VAL A 117 13.00 16.90 -5.92
N LEU A 118 12.50 16.29 -6.99
CA LEU A 118 13.33 15.65 -8.02
C LEU A 118 14.25 16.64 -8.70
N GLU A 119 13.75 17.81 -9.10
CA GLU A 119 14.56 18.89 -9.68
C GLU A 119 15.64 19.39 -8.73
N ALA A 120 15.28 19.60 -7.46
CA ALA A 120 16.23 20.05 -6.45
C ALA A 120 17.32 19.01 -6.14
N LEU A 121 17.09 17.72 -6.43
CA LEU A 121 18.06 16.64 -6.37
C LEU A 121 18.82 16.43 -7.70
N GLY A 122 18.61 17.29 -8.71
CA GLY A 122 19.34 17.33 -9.96
C GLY A 122 18.73 16.52 -11.10
N ALA A 123 17.54 15.93 -10.95
CA ALA A 123 16.85 15.26 -12.03
C ALA A 123 16.26 16.27 -13.04
N GLU A 124 16.13 15.87 -14.30
CA GLU A 124 15.19 16.50 -15.24
C GLU A 124 13.81 15.91 -14.99
N ALA A 125 13.02 16.55 -14.11
CA ALA A 125 11.65 16.14 -13.87
C ALA A 125 10.74 16.64 -14.98
N ILE A 126 9.93 15.74 -15.57
CA ILE A 126 9.00 16.06 -16.66
C ILE A 126 7.57 15.81 -16.16
N PRO A 127 6.86 16.87 -15.73
CA PRO A 127 5.44 16.75 -15.40
C PRO A 127 4.62 16.33 -16.62
N ALA A 128 3.77 15.30 -16.48
CA ALA A 128 2.91 14.79 -17.55
C ALA A 128 1.58 14.24 -16.99
N GLY A 129 0.56 14.16 -17.83
CA GLY A 129 -0.71 13.54 -17.49
C GLY A 129 -1.51 14.26 -16.41
N ARG A 130 -1.34 15.58 -16.24
CA ARG A 130 -2.06 16.38 -15.24
C ARG A 130 -3.56 16.40 -15.49
N SER A 131 -4.33 16.17 -14.44
CA SER A 131 -5.79 16.28 -14.46
C SER A 131 -6.28 17.17 -13.33
N GLU A 132 -7.29 18.00 -13.62
CA GLU A 132 -8.02 18.77 -12.61
C GLU A 132 -9.27 18.01 -12.12
N THR A 133 -9.61 16.89 -12.77
CA THR A 133 -10.64 15.94 -12.32
C THR A 133 -9.96 14.79 -11.59
N PHE A 134 -10.56 14.34 -10.48
CA PHE A 134 -10.03 13.24 -9.70
C PHE A 134 -9.93 11.96 -10.53
N ILE A 135 -8.74 11.38 -10.55
CA ILE A 135 -8.43 10.08 -11.17
C ILE A 135 -7.99 9.14 -10.04
N PRO A 136 -8.75 8.08 -9.71
CA PRO A 136 -8.35 7.11 -8.73
C PRO A 136 -7.17 6.28 -9.28
N VAL A 137 -6.05 6.27 -8.56
CA VAL A 137 -4.88 5.44 -8.87
C VAL A 137 -4.66 4.49 -7.71
N ASP A 138 -4.87 3.19 -7.95
CA ASP A 138 -4.56 2.13 -7.00
C ASP A 138 -3.13 1.63 -7.23
N THR A 139 -2.22 1.94 -6.32
CA THR A 139 -0.81 1.57 -6.42
C THR A 139 -0.53 0.09 -6.15
N GLU A 140 -1.50 -0.66 -5.63
CA GLU A 140 -1.38 -2.12 -5.47
C GLU A 140 -1.68 -2.87 -6.76
N ASN A 141 -2.60 -2.35 -7.59
CA ASN A 141 -3.11 -3.05 -8.76
C ASN A 141 -3.32 -2.09 -9.93
N ILE A 142 -2.27 -1.86 -10.71
CA ILE A 142 -2.35 -1.01 -11.89
C ILE A 142 -3.04 -1.75 -13.03
N GLY A 143 -4.09 -1.14 -13.59
CA GLY A 143 -4.79 -1.65 -14.76
C GLY A 143 -3.96 -1.54 -16.05
N ALA A 144 -4.29 -2.37 -17.04
CA ALA A 144 -3.65 -2.34 -18.35
C ALA A 144 -3.76 -0.95 -19.02
N ASP A 145 -4.92 -0.31 -18.91
CA ASP A 145 -5.19 1.01 -19.49
C ASP A 145 -4.19 2.07 -19.00
N LEU A 146 -3.89 2.08 -17.68
CA LEU A 146 -2.91 3.02 -17.13
C LEU A 146 -1.50 2.68 -17.61
N LEU A 147 -1.13 1.40 -17.68
CA LEU A 147 0.18 0.99 -18.22
C LEU A 147 0.35 1.39 -19.69
N GLU A 148 -0.70 1.26 -20.51
CA GLU A 148 -0.70 1.69 -21.90
C GLU A 148 -0.57 3.22 -22.01
N GLU A 149 -1.27 3.98 -21.16
CA GLU A 149 -1.11 5.44 -21.10
C GLU A 149 0.31 5.84 -20.73
N LEU A 150 0.89 5.21 -19.70
CA LEU A 150 2.27 5.49 -19.30
C LEU A 150 3.28 5.10 -20.39
N GLN A 151 3.05 3.97 -21.10
CA GLN A 151 3.88 3.58 -22.24
C GLN A 151 3.83 4.61 -23.37
N ARG A 152 2.65 5.14 -23.69
CA ARG A 152 2.48 6.20 -24.69
C ARG A 152 3.20 7.47 -24.28
N LEU A 153 3.05 7.93 -23.04
CA LEU A 153 3.75 9.11 -22.52
C LEU A 153 5.28 8.95 -22.60
N VAL A 154 5.80 7.78 -22.22
CA VAL A 154 7.24 7.48 -22.34
C VAL A 154 7.68 7.60 -23.79
N SER A 155 6.94 6.98 -24.72
CA SER A 155 7.31 6.98 -26.14
C SER A 155 7.35 8.39 -26.73
N GLU A 156 6.36 9.23 -26.40
CA GLU A 156 6.28 10.63 -26.85
C GLU A 156 7.42 11.48 -26.28
N ILE A 157 7.73 11.31 -24.99
CA ILE A 157 8.78 12.10 -24.32
C ILE A 157 10.16 11.65 -24.76
N GLU A 158 10.42 10.34 -24.90
CA GLU A 158 11.70 9.84 -25.40
C GLU A 158 12.00 10.29 -26.84
N ALA A 159 10.98 10.35 -27.69
CA ALA A 159 11.12 10.87 -29.06
C ALA A 159 11.53 12.35 -29.08
N ALA A 160 11.07 13.14 -28.12
CA ALA A 160 11.35 14.57 -28.06
C ALA A 160 12.61 14.94 -27.26
N ARG A 161 12.92 14.18 -26.21
CA ARG A 161 13.93 14.56 -25.20
C ARG A 161 15.01 13.50 -24.95
N GLY A 162 14.86 12.29 -25.52
CA GLY A 162 15.76 11.16 -25.30
C GLY A 162 15.39 10.30 -24.08
N PRO A 163 16.21 9.32 -23.72
CA PRO A 163 15.88 8.24 -22.80
C PRO A 163 15.37 8.73 -21.43
N VAL A 164 14.37 8.04 -20.91
CA VAL A 164 13.75 8.26 -19.59
C VAL A 164 14.14 7.11 -18.67
N ALA A 165 14.49 7.40 -17.43
CA ALA A 165 14.87 6.38 -16.44
C ALA A 165 13.64 5.71 -15.77
N ALA A 166 12.62 6.50 -15.48
CA ALA A 166 11.42 6.03 -14.78
C ALA A 166 10.24 6.98 -14.99
N VAL A 167 9.05 6.45 -14.76
CA VAL A 167 7.83 7.23 -14.44
C VAL A 167 7.54 7.04 -12.95
N VAL A 168 7.36 8.14 -12.25
CA VAL A 168 6.99 8.14 -10.83
C VAL A 168 5.70 8.89 -10.61
N SER A 169 4.93 8.45 -9.64
CA SER A 169 3.70 9.09 -9.19
C SER A 169 3.38 8.70 -7.76
N THR A 170 2.21 9.09 -7.30
CA THR A 170 1.64 8.66 -6.01
C THR A 170 0.15 8.35 -6.22
N ASP A 171 -0.54 7.85 -5.19
CA ASP A 171 -2.00 7.85 -5.19
C ASP A 171 -2.58 9.27 -4.95
N GLY A 172 -3.88 9.39 -4.85
CA GLY A 172 -4.57 10.69 -4.79
C GLY A 172 -4.13 11.60 -3.65
N ASP A 173 -3.94 11.06 -2.44
CA ASP A 173 -3.50 11.80 -1.24
C ASP A 173 -1.99 11.71 -0.99
N SER A 174 -1.27 11.09 -1.89
CA SER A 174 0.19 11.09 -2.02
C SER A 174 0.94 10.43 -0.86
N ASP A 175 0.33 9.43 -0.24
CA ASP A 175 0.99 8.63 0.80
C ASP A 175 1.47 7.23 0.31
N ARG A 176 1.13 6.85 -0.95
CA ARG A 176 1.52 5.59 -1.58
C ARG A 176 2.25 5.84 -2.89
N PRO A 177 3.46 5.31 -3.06
CA PRO A 177 4.25 5.53 -4.27
C PRO A 177 3.78 4.67 -5.44
N LEU A 178 3.91 5.22 -6.63
CA LEU A 178 3.84 4.49 -7.89
C LEU A 178 5.19 4.57 -8.58
N PHE A 179 5.82 3.42 -8.83
CA PHE A 179 7.12 3.34 -9.48
C PHE A 179 7.07 2.45 -10.73
N VAL A 180 7.44 3.04 -11.87
CA VAL A 180 7.51 2.35 -13.16
C VAL A 180 8.89 2.62 -13.75
N SER A 181 9.73 1.59 -13.87
CA SER A 181 11.01 1.72 -14.56
C SER A 181 10.84 1.77 -16.07
N VAL A 182 11.75 2.46 -16.76
CA VAL A 182 11.84 2.44 -18.22
C VAL A 182 13.16 1.82 -18.63
N THR A 183 13.10 0.83 -19.50
CA THR A 183 14.31 0.17 -20.04
C THR A 183 14.10 -0.05 -21.53
N ALA A 184 15.00 0.52 -22.34
CA ALA A 184 14.89 0.49 -23.80
C ALA A 184 13.50 0.93 -24.31
N GLY A 185 12.96 2.02 -23.75
CA GLY A 185 11.67 2.58 -24.11
C GLY A 185 10.44 1.78 -23.62
N ARG A 186 10.64 0.74 -22.83
CA ARG A 186 9.56 -0.12 -22.31
C ARG A 186 9.32 0.13 -20.83
N VAL A 187 8.07 0.33 -20.48
CA VAL A 187 7.65 0.50 -19.10
C VAL A 187 7.51 -0.86 -18.38
N ARG A 188 7.90 -0.87 -17.09
CA ARG A 188 7.69 -2.00 -16.19
C ARG A 188 7.27 -1.50 -14.82
N PHE A 189 6.07 -1.83 -14.43
CA PHE A 189 5.56 -1.53 -13.08
C PHE A 189 6.27 -2.38 -12.03
N HIS A 190 6.55 -1.77 -10.88
CA HIS A 190 7.10 -2.45 -9.71
C HIS A 190 6.13 -2.28 -8.54
N PRO A 191 5.55 -3.39 -8.02
CA PRO A 191 4.67 -3.36 -6.88
C PRO A 191 5.30 -2.73 -5.65
N GLY A 192 4.46 -2.05 -4.85
CA GLY A 192 4.93 -1.28 -3.69
C GLY A 192 5.66 -2.11 -2.64
N ASP A 193 5.29 -3.37 -2.46
CA ASP A 193 5.97 -4.28 -1.55
C ASP A 193 7.40 -4.64 -2.01
N LEU A 194 7.63 -4.83 -3.31
CA LEU A 194 8.97 -5.03 -3.87
C LEU A 194 9.79 -3.73 -3.83
N LEU A 195 9.14 -2.58 -4.06
CA LEU A 195 9.76 -1.27 -3.89
C LEU A 195 10.27 -1.10 -2.45
N GLY A 196 9.46 -1.42 -1.45
CA GLY A 196 9.84 -1.39 -0.04
C GLY A 196 11.04 -2.28 0.29
N MET A 197 11.16 -3.47 -0.35
CA MET A 197 12.31 -4.35 -0.17
C MET A 197 13.61 -3.70 -0.65
N VAL A 198 13.61 -3.09 -1.85
CA VAL A 198 14.79 -2.36 -2.37
C VAL A 198 15.18 -1.23 -1.41
N VAL A 199 14.19 -0.45 -0.97
CA VAL A 199 14.41 0.68 -0.04
C VAL A 199 14.99 0.22 1.30
N ALA A 200 14.44 -0.83 1.89
CA ALA A 200 14.93 -1.38 3.16
C ALA A 200 16.39 -1.87 3.07
N GLN A 201 16.77 -2.49 1.94
CA GLN A 201 18.15 -2.89 1.66
C GLN A 201 19.09 -1.68 1.53
N GLU A 202 18.69 -0.67 0.75
CA GLU A 202 19.48 0.55 0.52
C GLU A 202 19.63 1.41 1.78
N LEU A 203 18.66 1.43 2.66
CA LEU A 203 18.71 2.09 3.96
C LEU A 203 19.45 1.26 5.02
N GLY A 204 19.78 -0.01 4.74
CA GLY A 204 20.46 -0.91 5.67
C GLY A 204 19.62 -1.19 6.92
N ALA A 205 18.32 -1.45 6.75
CA ALA A 205 17.41 -1.74 7.84
C ALA A 205 17.88 -2.94 8.67
N ASP A 206 17.80 -2.84 10.00
CA ASP A 206 18.10 -3.94 10.93
C ASP A 206 16.82 -4.56 11.55
N ALA A 207 15.66 -3.99 11.24
CA ALA A 207 14.36 -4.59 11.45
C ALA A 207 13.37 -4.11 10.38
N VAL A 208 12.60 -5.04 9.84
CA VAL A 208 11.58 -4.82 8.81
C VAL A 208 10.25 -5.33 9.31
N VAL A 209 9.21 -4.51 9.19
CA VAL A 209 7.83 -4.85 9.57
C VAL A 209 6.91 -4.68 8.38
N VAL A 210 6.24 -5.77 7.98
CA VAL A 210 5.27 -5.76 6.87
C VAL A 210 4.02 -6.56 7.22
N PRO A 211 2.87 -6.26 6.63
CA PRO A 211 1.67 -7.07 6.81
C PRO A 211 1.74 -8.39 6.03
N VAL A 212 0.85 -9.32 6.40
CA VAL A 212 0.74 -10.64 5.75
C VAL A 212 0.40 -10.58 4.27
N SER A 213 -0.15 -9.46 3.78
CA SER A 213 -0.46 -9.26 2.36
C SER A 213 0.76 -8.99 1.48
N CYS A 214 1.90 -8.60 2.06
CA CYS A 214 3.12 -8.38 1.29
C CYS A 214 3.62 -9.68 0.67
N ASN A 215 4.20 -9.52 -0.52
CA ASN A 215 4.79 -10.59 -1.32
C ASN A 215 5.81 -11.41 -0.51
N ASP A 216 5.79 -12.73 -0.65
CA ASP A 216 6.72 -13.62 0.07
C ASP A 216 8.14 -13.63 -0.52
N ALA A 217 8.43 -12.82 -1.52
CA ALA A 217 9.81 -12.53 -1.94
C ALA A 217 10.69 -12.09 -0.76
N ILE A 218 10.10 -11.36 0.20
CA ILE A 218 10.82 -10.93 1.41
C ILE A 218 11.31 -12.12 2.25
N ASP A 219 10.48 -13.16 2.38
CA ASP A 219 10.81 -14.37 3.15
C ASP A 219 11.93 -15.19 2.49
N ARG A 220 12.17 -14.97 1.19
CA ARG A 220 13.19 -15.65 0.37
C ARG A 220 14.43 -14.78 0.12
N SER A 221 14.47 -13.58 0.66
CA SER A 221 15.52 -12.59 0.47
C SER A 221 16.42 -12.47 1.70
N PRO A 222 17.57 -11.77 1.62
CA PRO A 222 18.38 -11.46 2.80
C PRO A 222 17.63 -10.69 3.89
N LEU A 223 16.54 -9.98 3.55
CA LEU A 223 15.69 -9.28 4.52
C LEU A 223 14.97 -10.25 5.48
N ALA A 224 14.86 -11.54 5.15
CA ALA A 224 14.27 -12.54 6.05
C ALA A 224 14.98 -12.61 7.40
N ALA A 225 16.27 -12.30 7.46
CA ALA A 225 17.07 -12.30 8.70
C ALA A 225 16.70 -11.14 9.66
N VAL A 226 16.09 -10.09 9.16
CA VAL A 226 15.69 -8.89 9.91
C VAL A 226 14.16 -8.65 9.84
N LEU A 227 13.42 -9.60 9.29
CA LEU A 227 11.96 -9.56 9.20
C LEU A 227 11.36 -9.89 10.58
N GLU A 228 10.63 -8.95 11.14
CA GLU A 228 9.81 -9.18 12.33
C GLU A 228 8.54 -9.99 11.96
N PRO A 229 7.83 -10.58 12.92
CA PRO A 229 6.59 -11.27 12.63
C PRO A 229 5.63 -10.39 11.82
N LYS A 230 5.08 -10.94 10.73
CA LYS A 230 4.16 -10.21 9.85
C LYS A 230 2.91 -9.79 10.61
N THR A 231 2.44 -8.59 10.34
CA THR A 231 1.30 -7.98 11.03
C THR A 231 -0.01 -8.21 10.28
N ARG A 232 -1.12 -7.83 10.89
CA ARG A 232 -2.37 -7.56 10.18
C ARG A 232 -2.18 -6.44 9.17
N ILE A 233 -3.09 -6.36 8.19
CA ILE A 233 -3.08 -5.32 7.15
C ILE A 233 -3.57 -3.99 7.73
N GLY A 234 -2.79 -2.95 7.47
CA GLY A 234 -3.04 -1.57 7.88
C GLY A 234 -1.87 -0.95 8.61
N SER A 235 -1.56 0.32 8.28
CA SER A 235 -0.44 1.07 8.85
C SER A 235 -0.42 1.09 10.38
N PRO A 236 -1.56 1.16 11.14
CA PRO A 236 -1.51 1.12 12.60
C PRO A 236 -0.87 -0.17 13.16
N TYR A 237 -1.08 -1.31 12.48
CA TYR A 237 -0.47 -2.58 12.90
C TYR A 237 1.03 -2.64 12.55
N VAL A 238 1.41 -2.09 11.40
CA VAL A 238 2.82 -1.95 11.01
C VAL A 238 3.55 -1.05 12.02
N ILE A 239 2.95 0.09 12.38
CA ILE A 239 3.51 1.01 13.37
C ILE A 239 3.68 0.32 14.74
N ALA A 240 2.68 -0.41 15.20
CA ALA A 240 2.76 -1.17 16.45
C ALA A 240 3.89 -2.22 16.42
N GLY A 241 4.05 -2.94 15.31
CA GLY A 241 5.16 -3.88 15.10
C GLY A 241 6.52 -3.20 15.10
N MET A 242 6.64 -2.03 14.45
CA MET A 242 7.86 -1.24 14.45
C MET A 242 8.23 -0.76 15.86
N GLN A 243 7.23 -0.32 16.65
CA GLN A 243 7.45 0.06 18.06
C GLN A 243 7.96 -1.10 18.89
N GLN A 244 7.42 -2.31 18.67
CA GLN A 244 7.92 -3.54 19.32
C GLN A 244 9.38 -3.85 18.93
N ALA A 245 9.75 -3.66 17.66
CA ALA A 245 11.13 -3.84 17.21
C ALA A 245 12.08 -2.84 17.88
N LEU A 246 11.68 -1.57 18.00
CA LEU A 246 12.42 -0.55 18.76
C LEU A 246 12.60 -0.96 20.24
N ALA A 247 11.54 -1.45 20.87
CA ALA A 247 11.59 -1.92 22.27
C ALA A 247 12.54 -3.11 22.46
N LYS A 248 12.77 -3.92 21.40
CA LYS A 248 13.79 -5.00 21.38
C LYS A 248 15.22 -4.48 21.13
N GLY A 249 15.41 -3.17 20.98
CA GLY A 249 16.73 -2.55 20.77
C GLY A 249 17.17 -2.44 19.31
N ARG A 250 16.28 -2.68 18.34
CA ARG A 250 16.56 -2.43 16.91
C ARG A 250 16.74 -0.92 16.68
N LYS A 251 17.58 -0.55 15.73
CA LYS A 251 18.02 0.85 15.55
C LYS A 251 17.57 1.46 14.23
N ARG A 252 17.50 0.67 13.15
CA ARG A 252 17.08 1.10 11.82
C ARG A 252 15.81 0.36 11.41
N VAL A 253 14.70 0.76 12.05
CA VAL A 253 13.41 0.08 11.94
C VAL A 253 12.57 0.75 10.86
N VAL A 254 12.19 -0.02 9.86
CA VAL A 254 11.33 0.42 8.75
C VAL A 254 10.16 -0.55 8.58
N GLY A 255 9.12 -0.07 7.92
CA GLY A 255 7.97 -0.89 7.56
C GLY A 255 7.29 -0.34 6.33
N TRP A 256 6.47 -1.16 5.67
CA TRP A 256 5.65 -0.75 4.54
C TRP A 256 4.46 -1.68 4.34
N GLU A 257 3.51 -1.24 3.54
CA GLU A 257 2.37 -2.03 3.12
C GLU A 257 2.52 -2.48 1.66
N ALA A 258 1.67 -3.40 1.20
CA ALA A 258 1.67 -3.87 -0.20
C ALA A 258 1.49 -2.72 -1.21
N ASN A 259 0.77 -1.65 -0.81
CA ASN A 259 0.61 -0.43 -1.60
C ASN A 259 1.86 0.46 -1.70
N GLY A 260 2.95 0.09 -1.01
CA GLY A 260 4.23 0.81 -1.02
C GLY A 260 4.35 1.96 -0.04
N GLY A 261 3.28 2.32 0.68
CA GLY A 261 3.35 3.34 1.73
C GLY A 261 4.42 2.97 2.75
N PHE A 262 5.53 3.72 2.78
CA PHE A 262 6.74 3.39 3.53
C PHE A 262 6.82 4.18 4.84
N LEU A 263 7.26 3.54 5.91
CA LEU A 263 7.33 4.13 7.24
C LEU A 263 8.75 3.96 7.81
N THR A 264 9.21 4.99 8.53
CA THR A 264 10.45 4.92 9.32
C THR A 264 10.13 5.18 10.79
N ALA A 265 10.43 4.22 11.68
CA ALA A 265 10.16 4.36 13.11
C ALA A 265 11.34 4.93 13.89
N SER A 266 12.51 4.95 13.28
CA SER A 266 13.75 5.50 13.87
C SER A 266 14.43 6.42 12.89
N ALA A 267 15.30 7.27 13.39
CA ALA A 267 16.22 8.03 12.54
C ALA A 267 17.18 7.08 11.83
N ILE A 268 17.48 7.38 10.58
CA ILE A 268 18.39 6.60 9.73
C ILE A 268 19.56 7.50 9.32
N GLU A 269 20.75 7.11 9.70
CA GLU A 269 21.98 7.78 9.30
C GLU A 269 22.57 7.09 8.07
N ARG A 270 22.90 7.87 7.04
CA ARG A 270 23.59 7.41 5.84
C ARG A 270 24.52 8.49 5.33
N ASN A 271 25.80 8.16 5.15
CA ASN A 271 26.83 9.08 4.64
C ASN A 271 26.90 10.42 5.41
N GLY A 272 26.72 10.39 6.74
CA GLY A 272 26.71 11.56 7.60
C GLY A 272 25.47 12.45 7.46
N ALA A 273 24.45 12.01 6.74
CA ALA A 273 23.15 12.64 6.67
C ALA A 273 22.14 11.88 7.53
N LEU A 274 21.23 12.60 8.18
CA LEU A 274 20.22 12.04 9.05
C LEU A 274 18.84 12.20 8.42
N LEU A 275 18.10 11.09 8.33
CA LEU A 275 16.68 11.05 8.02
C LEU A 275 15.92 10.82 9.31
N ASP A 276 15.17 11.78 9.77
CA ASP A 276 14.36 11.64 10.99
C ASP A 276 13.28 10.58 10.84
N ALA A 277 12.80 10.02 11.93
CA ALA A 277 11.66 9.11 11.91
C ALA A 277 10.41 9.78 11.34
N LEU A 278 9.65 9.03 10.53
CA LEU A 278 8.35 9.44 10.04
C LEU A 278 7.39 8.24 10.17
N PRO A 279 6.72 8.09 11.32
CA PRO A 279 5.85 6.94 11.58
C PRO A 279 4.46 7.14 10.96
N THR A 280 4.42 7.49 9.70
CA THR A 280 3.27 7.53 8.80
C THR A 280 3.73 7.19 7.39
N ARG A 281 2.79 6.82 6.51
CA ARG A 281 3.13 6.45 5.14
C ARG A 281 3.76 7.62 4.39
N ASP A 282 4.81 7.30 3.66
CA ASP A 282 5.63 8.21 2.87
C ASP A 282 5.84 7.62 1.47
N ALA A 283 5.41 8.35 0.46
CA ALA A 283 5.58 7.95 -0.93
C ALA A 283 6.92 8.41 -1.53
N PHE A 284 7.49 9.53 -1.05
CA PHE A 284 8.66 10.14 -1.71
C PHE A 284 9.94 9.40 -1.37
N LEU A 285 10.13 8.97 -0.13
CA LEU A 285 11.34 8.25 0.27
C LEU A 285 11.61 7.01 -0.60
N PRO A 286 10.62 6.13 -0.87
CA PRO A 286 10.82 4.99 -1.75
C PRO A 286 11.24 5.39 -3.16
N LEU A 287 10.55 6.35 -3.76
CA LEU A 287 10.83 6.81 -5.12
C LEU A 287 12.25 7.36 -5.24
N LEU A 288 12.62 8.25 -4.32
CA LEU A 288 13.93 8.90 -4.33
C LEU A 288 15.07 7.91 -4.03
N THR A 289 14.86 6.98 -3.10
CA THR A 289 15.88 5.97 -2.75
C THR A 289 16.21 5.07 -3.94
N VAL A 290 15.18 4.58 -4.66
CA VAL A 290 15.41 3.72 -5.83
C VAL A 290 16.10 4.48 -6.96
N LEU A 291 15.68 5.71 -7.24
CA LEU A 291 16.32 6.55 -8.27
C LEU A 291 17.79 6.84 -7.93
N GLU A 292 18.06 7.22 -6.67
CA GLU A 292 19.43 7.49 -6.22
C GLU A 292 20.29 6.23 -6.26
N ALA A 293 19.79 5.09 -5.80
CA ALA A 293 20.51 3.83 -5.83
C ALA A 293 20.86 3.40 -7.27
N ALA A 294 19.92 3.56 -8.20
CA ALA A 294 20.14 3.29 -9.62
C ALA A 294 21.19 4.22 -10.24
N ALA A 295 21.09 5.53 -9.95
CA ALA A 295 22.05 6.53 -10.41
C ALA A 295 23.47 6.24 -9.90
N ARG A 296 23.61 5.96 -8.60
CA ARG A 296 24.87 5.59 -7.94
C ARG A 296 25.47 4.31 -8.53
N ALA A 297 24.63 3.34 -8.89
CA ALA A 297 25.07 2.09 -9.51
C ALA A 297 25.38 2.22 -11.01
N GLY A 298 25.05 3.35 -11.64
CA GLY A 298 25.16 3.53 -13.09
C GLY A 298 24.31 2.53 -13.89
N ALA A 299 23.16 2.11 -13.33
CA ALA A 299 22.29 1.07 -13.88
C ALA A 299 20.83 1.54 -13.97
N PRO A 300 20.02 0.98 -14.87
CA PRO A 300 18.61 1.29 -14.91
C PRO A 300 17.92 0.84 -13.60
N PRO A 301 16.90 1.56 -13.12
CA PRO A 301 16.21 1.21 -11.88
C PRO A 301 15.67 -0.24 -11.85
N ALA A 302 15.25 -0.79 -13.00
CA ALA A 302 14.82 -2.18 -13.12
C ALA A 302 15.83 -3.20 -12.58
N ALA A 303 17.14 -2.92 -12.72
CA ALA A 303 18.20 -3.82 -12.28
C ALA A 303 18.23 -4.03 -10.76
N LEU A 304 17.70 -3.10 -9.97
CA LEU A 304 17.58 -3.25 -8.53
C LEU A 304 16.51 -4.32 -8.17
N PHE A 305 15.40 -4.31 -8.89
CA PHE A 305 14.31 -5.26 -8.71
C PHE A 305 14.64 -6.66 -9.25
N ASP A 306 15.45 -6.73 -10.31
CA ASP A 306 15.87 -8.01 -10.90
C ASP A 306 16.77 -8.84 -9.95
N ARG A 307 17.31 -8.22 -8.89
CA ARG A 307 18.07 -8.90 -7.82
C ARG A 307 17.17 -9.54 -6.75
N LEU A 308 15.89 -9.17 -6.72
CA LEU A 308 14.93 -9.73 -5.76
C LEU A 308 14.49 -11.12 -6.18
N PRO A 309 14.10 -11.99 -5.21
CA PRO A 309 13.48 -13.26 -5.54
C PRO A 309 12.27 -13.08 -6.45
N ARG A 310 12.20 -13.88 -7.50
CA ARG A 310 11.11 -13.80 -8.50
C ARG A 310 9.82 -14.36 -7.90
N ARG A 311 8.94 -13.46 -7.50
CA ARG A 311 7.61 -13.75 -6.98
C ARG A 311 6.63 -12.73 -7.50
N PHE A 312 5.54 -13.18 -8.05
CA PHE A 312 4.55 -12.36 -8.74
C PHE A 312 3.24 -12.38 -7.97
N GLY A 313 2.65 -11.22 -7.76
CA GLY A 313 1.39 -11.05 -7.06
C GLY A 313 0.25 -10.66 -7.99
N ARG A 314 -0.97 -11.09 -7.63
CA ARG A 314 -2.21 -10.63 -8.23
C ARG A 314 -3.30 -10.59 -7.17
N SER A 315 -4.03 -9.49 -7.09
CA SER A 315 -5.25 -9.40 -6.30
C SER A 315 -6.49 -9.44 -7.17
N ALA A 316 -7.56 -10.04 -6.65
CA ALA A 316 -8.88 -9.98 -7.25
C ALA A 316 -9.94 -9.92 -6.15
N LEU A 317 -11.13 -9.43 -6.48
CA LEU A 317 -12.21 -9.29 -5.51
C LEU A 317 -13.56 -9.71 -6.13
N LEU A 318 -14.38 -10.29 -5.29
CA LEU A 318 -15.77 -10.57 -5.56
C LEU A 318 -16.61 -9.50 -4.87
N ARG A 319 -17.36 -8.74 -5.66
CA ARG A 319 -18.28 -7.69 -5.17
C ARG A 319 -19.60 -8.29 -4.69
N GLU A 320 -20.36 -7.49 -3.97
CA GLU A 320 -21.67 -7.90 -3.44
C GLU A 320 -21.61 -9.21 -2.64
N PHE A 321 -20.52 -9.36 -1.87
CA PHE A 321 -20.30 -10.50 -1.01
C PHE A 321 -20.39 -10.04 0.45
N PRO A 322 -21.48 -10.38 1.18
CA PRO A 322 -21.69 -9.91 2.53
C PRO A 322 -20.52 -10.27 3.44
N ARG A 323 -20.00 -9.27 4.14
CA ARG A 323 -18.83 -9.44 5.03
C ARG A 323 -19.03 -10.55 6.06
N GLU A 324 -20.23 -10.67 6.60
CA GLU A 324 -20.56 -11.71 7.60
C GLU A 324 -20.43 -13.12 7.02
N ARG A 325 -20.80 -13.34 5.76
CA ARG A 325 -20.60 -14.63 5.09
C ARG A 325 -19.12 -14.94 4.93
N ALA A 326 -18.34 -13.98 4.48
CA ALA A 326 -16.91 -14.17 4.34
C ALA A 326 -16.24 -14.51 5.68
N LEU A 327 -16.66 -13.87 6.77
CA LEU A 327 -16.15 -14.18 8.11
C LEU A 327 -16.52 -15.61 8.55
N ARG A 328 -17.76 -16.08 8.31
CA ARG A 328 -18.16 -17.45 8.63
C ARG A 328 -17.37 -18.50 7.83
N ILE A 329 -17.10 -18.22 6.53
CA ILE A 329 -16.24 -19.07 5.71
C ILE A 329 -14.85 -19.17 6.33
N LEU A 330 -14.25 -18.04 6.68
CA LEU A 330 -12.90 -18.02 7.26
C LEU A 330 -12.86 -18.72 8.62
N GLU A 331 -13.89 -18.57 9.45
CA GLU A 331 -13.99 -19.25 10.74
C GLU A 331 -13.97 -20.78 10.56
N ARG A 332 -14.70 -21.31 9.56
CA ARG A 332 -14.72 -22.76 9.26
C ARG A 332 -13.41 -23.30 8.70
N LEU A 333 -12.63 -22.44 8.05
CA LEU A 333 -11.36 -22.80 7.42
C LEU A 333 -10.13 -22.47 8.26
N THR A 334 -10.33 -21.88 9.44
CA THR A 334 -9.22 -21.48 10.35
C THR A 334 -9.16 -22.45 11.51
N PRO A 335 -7.99 -23.06 11.81
CA PRO A 335 -7.85 -23.92 13.00
C PRO A 335 -8.25 -23.18 14.27
N GLN A 336 -9.15 -23.75 15.04
CA GLN A 336 -9.65 -23.23 16.31
C GLN A 336 -9.13 -24.04 17.50
N ALA A 337 -8.90 -25.34 17.29
CA ALA A 337 -8.41 -26.22 18.32
C ALA A 337 -6.93 -25.99 18.61
N SER A 338 -6.61 -25.68 19.85
CA SER A 338 -5.21 -25.41 20.30
C SER A 338 -4.29 -26.62 20.16
N ASP A 339 -4.85 -27.83 20.15
CA ASP A 339 -4.17 -29.11 19.94
C ASP A 339 -4.08 -29.52 18.46
N GLY A 340 -4.64 -28.72 17.54
CA GLY A 340 -4.65 -28.97 16.11
C GLY A 340 -5.56 -30.14 15.67
N SER A 341 -6.47 -30.61 16.52
CA SER A 341 -7.35 -31.75 16.22
C SER A 341 -8.31 -31.50 15.06
N ASP A 342 -8.64 -30.25 14.76
CA ASP A 342 -9.50 -29.82 13.65
C ASP A 342 -8.74 -29.65 12.31
N LEU A 343 -7.42 -29.58 12.34
CA LEU A 343 -6.60 -29.33 11.17
C LEU A 343 -6.80 -30.34 10.02
N PRO A 344 -6.85 -31.67 10.27
CA PRO A 344 -7.06 -32.64 9.17
C PRO A 344 -8.36 -32.37 8.41
N GLY A 345 -9.47 -32.11 9.09
CA GLY A 345 -10.76 -31.81 8.46
C GLY A 345 -10.74 -30.51 7.66
N ILE A 346 -10.03 -29.49 8.14
CA ILE A 346 -9.82 -28.22 7.43
C ILE A 346 -9.01 -28.46 6.15
N LEU A 347 -7.93 -29.24 6.23
CA LEU A 347 -7.10 -29.56 5.08
C LEU A 347 -7.89 -30.35 4.01
N ASP A 348 -8.71 -31.32 4.43
CA ASP A 348 -9.58 -32.05 3.52
C ASP A 348 -10.61 -31.13 2.86
N THR A 349 -11.18 -30.21 3.62
CA THR A 349 -12.10 -29.20 3.07
C THR A 349 -11.38 -28.30 2.05
N LEU A 350 -10.19 -27.78 2.37
CA LEU A 350 -9.43 -26.92 1.46
C LEU A 350 -9.09 -27.61 0.13
N ARG A 351 -8.80 -28.92 0.13
CA ARG A 351 -8.54 -29.71 -1.09
C ARG A 351 -9.72 -29.75 -2.05
N LEU A 352 -10.97 -29.65 -1.56
CA LEU A 352 -12.15 -29.59 -2.42
C LEU A 352 -12.21 -28.32 -3.26
N PHE A 353 -11.66 -27.22 -2.75
CA PHE A 353 -11.71 -25.91 -3.38
C PHE A 353 -10.42 -25.57 -4.13
N PHE A 354 -9.26 -25.93 -3.58
CA PHE A 354 -7.93 -25.71 -4.16
C PHE A 354 -7.40 -27.04 -4.71
N ARG A 355 -7.87 -27.41 -5.91
CA ARG A 355 -7.70 -28.74 -6.47
C ARG A 355 -6.39 -28.90 -7.21
N ALA A 356 -5.86 -30.12 -7.24
CA ALA A 356 -4.66 -30.45 -8.01
C ALA A 356 -4.87 -30.26 -9.53
N GLU A 357 -6.09 -30.47 -10.04
CA GLU A 357 -6.44 -30.23 -11.45
C GLU A 357 -6.41 -28.74 -11.83
N ASP A 358 -6.60 -27.83 -10.86
CA ASP A 358 -6.43 -26.37 -11.00
C ASP A 358 -4.95 -25.95 -10.79
N GLY A 359 -4.05 -26.90 -10.59
CA GLY A 359 -2.61 -26.71 -10.46
C GLY A 359 -2.15 -26.36 -9.04
N PHE A 360 -2.99 -26.55 -8.00
CA PHE A 360 -2.56 -26.35 -6.62
C PHE A 360 -1.80 -27.58 -6.09
N GLY A 361 -0.76 -27.32 -5.30
CA GLY A 361 -0.09 -28.34 -4.50
C GLY A 361 -0.84 -28.69 -3.22
N GLU A 362 -0.25 -29.55 -2.39
CA GLU A 362 -0.76 -29.80 -1.04
C GLU A 362 -0.63 -28.56 -0.18
N VAL A 363 -1.56 -28.37 0.78
CA VAL A 363 -1.47 -27.29 1.75
C VAL A 363 -0.30 -27.54 2.69
N GLU A 364 0.68 -26.64 2.66
CA GLU A 364 1.88 -26.70 3.48
C GLU A 364 1.74 -25.91 4.79
N ARG A 365 1.07 -24.75 4.72
CA ARG A 365 0.92 -23.87 5.87
C ARG A 365 -0.33 -23.02 5.76
N LEU A 366 -0.98 -22.82 6.90
CA LEU A 366 -2.07 -21.85 7.11
C LEU A 366 -1.58 -20.72 8.01
N ASP A 367 -1.98 -19.48 7.70
CA ASP A 367 -1.71 -18.29 8.50
C ASP A 367 -3.00 -17.47 8.60
N SER A 368 -3.51 -17.34 9.80
CA SER A 368 -4.76 -16.65 10.13
C SER A 368 -4.56 -15.27 10.76
N THR A 369 -3.39 -14.67 10.60
CA THR A 369 -3.07 -13.34 11.17
C THR A 369 -4.08 -12.27 10.72
N ASP A 370 -4.49 -12.27 9.44
CA ASP A 370 -5.55 -11.41 8.91
C ASP A 370 -6.23 -12.08 7.70
N GLY A 371 -7.40 -12.66 7.89
CA GLY A 371 -8.00 -13.56 6.92
C GLY A 371 -7.39 -14.96 6.98
N LEU A 372 -7.35 -15.67 5.87
CA LEU A 372 -6.72 -16.99 5.75
C LEU A 372 -5.72 -17.01 4.60
N ARG A 373 -4.45 -17.09 4.91
CA ARG A 373 -3.37 -17.20 3.94
C ARG A 373 -2.90 -18.65 3.88
N ILE A 374 -3.07 -19.25 2.71
CA ILE A 374 -2.78 -20.65 2.43
C ILE A 374 -1.52 -20.70 1.57
N ARG A 375 -0.51 -21.43 2.05
CA ARG A 375 0.68 -21.75 1.26
C ARG A 375 0.61 -23.19 0.81
N PHE A 376 0.91 -23.41 -0.46
CA PHE A 376 0.94 -24.72 -1.10
C PHE A 376 2.37 -25.20 -1.34
N SER A 377 2.55 -26.53 -1.42
CA SER A 377 3.85 -27.20 -1.59
C SER A 377 4.57 -26.84 -2.90
N ASN A 378 3.83 -26.42 -3.94
CA ASN A 378 4.38 -25.90 -5.18
C ASN A 378 4.81 -24.42 -5.08
N GLY A 379 4.70 -23.81 -3.90
CA GLY A 379 5.05 -22.44 -3.63
C GLY A 379 3.95 -21.41 -3.92
N ASP A 380 2.81 -21.81 -4.46
CA ASP A 380 1.66 -20.92 -4.64
C ASP A 380 1.11 -20.43 -3.29
N ILE A 381 0.54 -19.24 -3.29
CA ILE A 381 -0.15 -18.67 -2.15
C ILE A 381 -1.52 -18.18 -2.61
N ALA A 382 -2.55 -18.53 -1.84
CA ALA A 382 -3.87 -17.92 -1.90
C ALA A 382 -4.20 -17.32 -0.53
N HIS A 383 -4.49 -16.03 -0.47
CA HIS A 383 -4.86 -15.35 0.77
C HIS A 383 -6.28 -14.79 0.64
N LEU A 384 -7.19 -15.32 1.42
CA LEU A 384 -8.60 -14.97 1.44
C LEU A 384 -8.87 -13.96 2.55
N ARG A 385 -9.53 -12.83 2.22
CA ARG A 385 -9.81 -11.78 3.19
C ARG A 385 -11.08 -11.01 2.85
N PRO A 386 -12.02 -10.81 3.82
CA PRO A 386 -13.12 -9.88 3.63
C PRO A 386 -12.60 -8.44 3.62
N SER A 387 -13.24 -7.57 2.85
CA SER A 387 -12.98 -6.13 2.95
C SER A 387 -13.42 -5.62 4.33
N GLY A 388 -12.65 -4.66 4.88
CA GLY A 388 -13.02 -3.98 6.13
C GLY A 388 -14.17 -2.99 5.97
N ASN A 389 -14.34 -2.44 4.76
CA ASN A 389 -15.17 -1.26 4.52
C ASN A 389 -16.24 -1.45 3.43
N ALA A 390 -16.31 -2.62 2.78
CA ALA A 390 -17.24 -2.91 1.71
C ALA A 390 -17.66 -4.39 1.73
N ASP A 391 -18.81 -4.69 1.15
CA ASP A 391 -19.27 -6.05 0.92
C ASP A 391 -18.50 -6.70 -0.24
N GLU A 392 -17.25 -7.04 0.06
CA GLU A 392 -16.30 -7.64 -0.88
C GLU A 392 -15.53 -8.79 -0.21
N PHE A 393 -15.31 -9.86 -0.96
CA PHE A 393 -14.40 -10.93 -0.57
C PHE A 393 -13.23 -10.98 -1.53
N ARG A 394 -12.02 -10.88 -1.00
CA ARG A 394 -10.79 -10.71 -1.77
C ARG A 394 -9.93 -11.96 -1.73
N ILE A 395 -9.23 -12.20 -2.85
CA ILE A 395 -8.16 -13.17 -2.96
C ILE A 395 -6.88 -12.46 -3.42
N TYR A 396 -5.79 -12.68 -2.68
CA TYR A 396 -4.45 -12.25 -3.06
C TYR A 396 -3.65 -13.50 -3.40
N ALA A 397 -3.21 -13.60 -4.64
CA ALA A 397 -2.40 -14.69 -5.16
C ALA A 397 -0.93 -14.29 -5.22
N VAL A 398 -0.02 -15.21 -4.88
CA VAL A 398 1.40 -15.05 -5.15
C VAL A 398 1.95 -16.36 -5.71
N ALA A 399 2.72 -16.27 -6.80
CA ALA A 399 3.28 -17.43 -7.49
C ALA A 399 4.66 -17.14 -8.09
N ASP A 400 5.33 -18.15 -8.63
CA ASP A 400 6.66 -18.03 -9.26
C ASP A 400 6.61 -17.42 -10.67
N THR A 401 5.40 -17.31 -11.27
CA THR A 401 5.17 -16.60 -12.55
C THR A 401 3.94 -15.69 -12.47
N GLN A 402 3.89 -14.66 -13.29
CA GLN A 402 2.75 -13.74 -13.35
C GLN A 402 1.50 -14.46 -13.86
N GLU A 403 1.66 -15.31 -14.87
CA GLU A 403 0.57 -16.08 -15.46
C GLU A 403 -0.09 -16.99 -14.40
N ARG A 404 0.71 -17.60 -13.51
CA ARG A 404 0.18 -18.42 -12.43
C ARG A 404 -0.54 -17.60 -11.37
N ALA A 405 -0.01 -16.47 -10.98
CA ALA A 405 -0.67 -15.55 -10.04
C ALA A 405 -2.01 -15.05 -10.61
N ASP A 406 -2.03 -14.67 -11.89
CA ASP A 406 -3.24 -14.25 -12.60
C ASP A 406 -4.28 -15.39 -12.69
N ALA A 407 -3.85 -16.62 -12.96
CA ALA A 407 -4.72 -17.79 -13.00
C ALA A 407 -5.36 -18.09 -11.64
N ILE A 408 -4.59 -18.04 -10.54
CA ILE A 408 -5.11 -18.24 -9.18
C ILE A 408 -6.16 -17.17 -8.84
N ALA A 409 -5.85 -15.90 -9.11
CA ALA A 409 -6.76 -14.80 -8.85
C ALA A 409 -8.05 -14.91 -9.66
N ALA A 410 -7.94 -15.25 -10.95
CA ALA A 410 -9.09 -15.47 -11.83
C ALA A 410 -9.95 -16.63 -11.37
N LEU A 411 -9.35 -17.78 -11.00
CA LEU A 411 -10.06 -18.92 -10.42
C LEU A 411 -10.78 -18.56 -9.14
N GLY A 412 -10.19 -17.66 -8.34
CA GLY A 412 -10.78 -17.17 -7.10
C GLY A 412 -12.14 -16.54 -7.31
N VAL A 413 -12.23 -15.61 -8.27
CA VAL A 413 -13.41 -14.73 -8.46
C VAL A 413 -14.27 -15.08 -9.66
N ARG A 414 -13.95 -16.16 -10.38
CA ARG A 414 -14.73 -16.58 -11.55
C ARG A 414 -16.21 -16.78 -11.21
N GLU A 415 -17.10 -16.23 -12.03
CA GLU A 415 -18.53 -16.44 -11.90
C GLU A 415 -19.02 -17.56 -12.89
N PRO A 416 -19.95 -18.42 -12.50
CA PRO A 416 -20.62 -18.49 -11.18
C PRO A 416 -19.98 -19.51 -10.22
N ASP A 417 -18.84 -20.12 -10.55
CA ASP A 417 -18.29 -21.33 -9.91
C ASP A 417 -16.81 -21.20 -9.49
N GLY A 418 -16.33 -19.96 -9.34
CA GLY A 418 -15.02 -19.67 -8.78
C GLY A 418 -14.87 -20.13 -7.33
N ILE A 419 -13.64 -20.16 -6.83
CA ILE A 419 -13.33 -20.67 -5.49
C ILE A 419 -14.18 -19.99 -4.42
N LEU A 420 -14.27 -18.63 -4.44
CA LEU A 420 -15.02 -17.89 -3.45
C LEU A 420 -16.52 -18.16 -3.51
N ARG A 421 -17.11 -18.34 -4.71
CA ARG A 421 -18.53 -18.72 -4.86
C ARG A 421 -18.82 -20.16 -4.46
N ARG A 422 -17.89 -21.07 -4.72
CA ARG A 422 -18.03 -22.46 -4.24
C ARG A 422 -17.95 -22.54 -2.73
N LEU A 423 -17.01 -21.80 -2.10
CA LEU A 423 -16.93 -21.67 -0.64
C LEU A 423 -18.26 -21.17 -0.04
N GLU A 424 -18.88 -20.16 -0.65
CA GLU A 424 -20.19 -19.64 -0.24
C GLU A 424 -21.28 -20.71 -0.30
N LYS A 425 -21.36 -21.44 -1.41
CA LYS A 425 -22.43 -22.42 -1.67
C LYS A 425 -22.26 -23.71 -0.86
N GLU A 426 -21.05 -24.25 -0.78
CA GLU A 426 -20.80 -25.59 -0.26
C GLU A 426 -20.57 -25.59 1.27
N LEU A 427 -20.15 -24.48 1.85
CA LEU A 427 -20.03 -24.35 3.30
C LEU A 427 -21.33 -23.92 3.98
N ASP A 428 -22.43 -23.74 3.22
CA ASP A 428 -23.76 -23.41 3.71
C ASP A 428 -23.76 -22.19 4.66
N VAL A 429 -23.22 -21.06 4.18
CA VAL A 429 -23.04 -19.81 4.94
C VAL A 429 -23.80 -18.63 4.32
#